data_271f5ec4f582206bec8086107f6e356e
#
_entry.id   271f5ec4f582206bec8086107f6e356e
#
_cell.length_a   1.000
_cell.length_b   1.000
_cell.length_c   1.000
_cell.angle_alpha   90.00
_cell.angle_beta   90.00
_cell.angle_gamma   90.00
#
_symmetry.space_group_name_H-M   'P 1'
#
loop_
_entity.id
_entity.type
_entity.pdbx_description
1 polymer ?
#
loop_
_entity_poly.entity_id
_entity_poly.type
_entity_poly.pdbx_seq_one_letter_code
_entity_poly.pdbx_strand_id
1 'polypeptide(L)'
;MRLSQWLETWFSLYVLPAKLAPSTVAMYRRAVNAVPKWLGEMELAQVTALELQRWLVQVARQTPRAAQLDRVMLSRSLHVAGKLGLCSMVIDQDTLPKPQHVPDKALVFTQAEARRYVEAVAIRPSYVLLLLCLVCGLRRGEALGLRWSDIDVEASTLTITHQRQRVGGSYQLRPLKSTAAHRSLLLPPELMRLLQAQHRTMTGYLVDTTPELMRKDHLFAIRSAHLPPVTIHGLRHTMATLSAGAGCPMKLLQSALGHSTYQLTADLYAAHLLPPSAAPALVWQGLAVI
;
A
#
# COMPACT_ATOMS: atom_id res chain seq x y z
N MET A 1 -32.67 6.61 19.06
CA MET A 1 -31.21 6.37 19.20
C MET A 1 -30.47 7.26 18.22
N ARG A 2 -29.46 8.01 18.69
CA ARG A 2 -28.68 8.94 17.84
C ARG A 2 -27.74 8.18 16.90
N LEU A 3 -27.38 8.80 15.77
CA LEU A 3 -26.42 8.23 14.81
C LEU A 3 -25.08 7.90 15.47
N SER A 4 -24.54 8.79 16.31
CA SER A 4 -23.27 8.55 17.02
C SER A 4 -23.34 7.32 17.94
N GLN A 5 -24.44 7.14 18.67
CA GLN A 5 -24.67 5.97 19.53
C GLN A 5 -24.74 4.69 18.70
N TRP A 6 -25.43 4.74 17.53
CA TRP A 6 -25.46 3.60 16.62
C TRP A 6 -24.07 3.25 16.08
N LEU A 7 -23.30 4.23 15.63
CA LEU A 7 -21.95 4.00 15.09
C LEU A 7 -21.01 3.37 16.12
N GLU A 8 -21.07 3.79 17.38
CA GLU A 8 -20.31 3.15 18.46
C GLU A 8 -20.80 1.72 18.75
N THR A 9 -22.11 1.50 18.75
CA THR A 9 -22.70 0.17 18.91
C THR A 9 -22.27 -0.74 17.75
N TRP A 10 -22.40 -0.26 16.51
CA TRP A 10 -21.94 -0.99 15.33
C TRP A 10 -20.45 -1.30 15.36
N PHE A 11 -19.62 -0.33 15.74
CA PHE A 11 -18.19 -0.55 15.87
C PHE A 11 -17.87 -1.64 16.88
N SER A 12 -18.49 -1.59 18.05
CA SER A 12 -18.25 -2.53 19.16
C SER A 12 -18.76 -3.94 18.85
N LEU A 13 -19.94 -4.06 18.22
CA LEU A 13 -20.59 -5.36 18.02
C LEU A 13 -20.26 -6.01 16.66
N TYR A 14 -19.89 -5.22 15.64
CA TYR A 14 -19.68 -5.74 14.28
C TYR A 14 -18.25 -5.57 13.77
N VAL A 15 -17.53 -4.53 14.19
CA VAL A 15 -16.15 -4.29 13.71
C VAL A 15 -15.13 -5.00 14.59
N LEU A 16 -15.20 -4.84 15.91
CA LEU A 16 -14.24 -5.43 16.84
C LEU A 16 -14.24 -6.97 16.80
N PRO A 17 -15.41 -7.66 16.82
CA PRO A 17 -15.44 -9.12 16.80
C PRO A 17 -15.07 -9.73 15.44
N ALA A 18 -15.09 -8.95 14.34
CA ALA A 18 -14.91 -9.44 12.98
C ALA A 18 -13.49 -9.88 12.63
N LYS A 19 -12.55 -9.91 13.60
CA LYS A 19 -11.13 -10.30 13.40
C LYS A 19 -10.46 -9.61 12.22
N LEU A 20 -10.83 -8.35 11.95
CA LEU A 20 -10.25 -7.54 10.89
C LEU A 20 -8.79 -7.19 11.19
N ALA A 21 -8.03 -6.87 10.14
CA ALA A 21 -6.68 -6.37 10.31
C ALA A 21 -6.67 -5.10 11.18
N PRO A 22 -5.70 -4.93 12.11
CA PRO A 22 -5.64 -3.77 13.01
C PRO A 22 -5.72 -2.41 12.28
N SER A 23 -5.11 -2.30 11.11
CA SER A 23 -5.21 -1.11 10.27
C SER A 23 -6.63 -0.83 9.75
N THR A 24 -7.42 -1.87 9.51
CA THR A 24 -8.83 -1.73 9.10
C THR A 24 -9.70 -1.30 10.28
N VAL A 25 -9.46 -1.87 11.47
CA VAL A 25 -10.13 -1.44 12.70
C VAL A 25 -9.82 0.02 13.00
N ALA A 26 -8.55 0.43 12.92
CA ALA A 26 -8.14 1.81 13.11
C ALA A 26 -8.76 2.75 12.07
N MET A 27 -8.90 2.32 10.83
CA MET A 27 -9.58 3.07 9.77
C MET A 27 -11.06 3.31 10.11
N TYR A 28 -11.79 2.28 10.53
CA TYR A 28 -13.18 2.42 10.94
C TYR A 28 -13.32 3.31 12.17
N ARG A 29 -12.46 3.16 13.19
CA ARG A 29 -12.46 4.01 14.37
C ARG A 29 -12.26 5.48 14.01
N ARG A 30 -11.28 5.77 13.10
CA ARG A 30 -11.06 7.12 12.59
C ARG A 30 -12.32 7.66 11.90
N ALA A 31 -12.96 6.85 11.05
CA ALA A 31 -14.17 7.27 10.33
C ALA A 31 -15.35 7.55 11.27
N VAL A 32 -15.56 6.71 12.29
CA VAL A 32 -16.58 6.95 13.34
C VAL A 32 -16.31 8.27 14.08
N ASN A 33 -15.06 8.50 14.48
CA ASN A 33 -14.66 9.72 15.20
C ASN A 33 -14.70 10.99 14.32
N ALA A 34 -14.70 10.85 13.00
CA ALA A 34 -14.75 11.97 12.05
C ALA A 34 -16.17 12.50 11.82
N VAL A 35 -17.21 11.76 12.24
CA VAL A 35 -18.59 12.20 12.08
C VAL A 35 -18.82 13.48 12.91
N PRO A 36 -19.25 14.58 12.28
CA PRO A 36 -19.40 15.85 12.98
C PRO A 36 -20.55 15.80 14.00
N LYS A 37 -20.42 16.58 15.07
CA LYS A 37 -21.38 16.59 16.18
C LYS A 37 -22.83 16.78 15.71
N TRP A 38 -23.06 17.73 14.80
CA TRP A 38 -24.41 18.02 14.29
C TRP A 38 -25.07 16.80 13.64
N LEU A 39 -24.31 15.98 12.91
CA LEU A 39 -24.81 14.78 12.26
C LEU A 39 -24.93 13.61 13.25
N GLY A 40 -23.95 13.47 14.16
CA GLY A 40 -23.95 12.44 15.19
C GLY A 40 -25.07 12.55 16.21
N GLU A 41 -25.59 13.77 16.47
CA GLU A 41 -26.71 14.03 17.40
C GLU A 41 -28.08 13.79 16.78
N MET A 42 -28.19 13.63 15.45
CA MET A 42 -29.44 13.34 14.79
C MET A 42 -29.98 11.96 15.20
N GLU A 43 -31.29 11.86 15.35
CA GLU A 43 -31.95 10.56 15.53
C GLU A 43 -31.76 9.70 14.28
N LEU A 44 -31.30 8.45 14.46
CA LEU A 44 -30.93 7.52 13.38
C LEU A 44 -32.06 7.34 12.35
N ALA A 45 -33.30 7.28 12.83
CA ALA A 45 -34.47 7.16 11.95
C ALA A 45 -34.76 8.42 11.10
N GLN A 46 -34.18 9.57 11.48
CA GLN A 46 -34.36 10.85 10.78
C GLN A 46 -33.17 11.24 9.90
N VAL A 47 -32.05 10.51 10.00
CA VAL A 47 -30.89 10.74 9.12
C VAL A 47 -31.25 10.46 7.68
N THR A 48 -30.96 11.40 6.80
CA THR A 48 -31.22 11.26 5.36
C THR A 48 -29.92 11.10 4.56
N ALA A 49 -30.00 10.50 3.39
CA ALA A 49 -28.86 10.38 2.46
C ALA A 49 -28.32 11.76 2.07
N LEU A 50 -29.16 12.79 2.02
CA LEU A 50 -28.78 14.17 1.70
C LEU A 50 -27.81 14.75 2.75
N GLU A 51 -28.06 14.53 4.03
CA GLU A 51 -27.20 15.02 5.12
C GLU A 51 -25.85 14.31 5.12
N LEU A 52 -25.88 12.99 4.90
CA LEU A 52 -24.65 12.21 4.75
C LEU A 52 -23.82 12.69 3.56
N GLN A 53 -24.48 12.95 2.43
CA GLN A 53 -23.82 13.44 1.22
C GLN A 53 -23.25 14.85 1.42
N ARG A 54 -23.96 15.75 2.10
CA ARG A 54 -23.44 17.09 2.46
C ARG A 54 -22.13 16.99 3.24
N TRP A 55 -22.10 16.12 4.26
CA TRP A 55 -20.87 15.89 5.02
C TRP A 55 -19.75 15.31 4.15
N LEU A 56 -20.02 14.27 3.36
CA LEU A 56 -19.03 13.64 2.50
C LEU A 56 -18.45 14.61 1.48
N VAL A 57 -19.27 15.51 0.91
CA VAL A 57 -18.80 16.56 0.00
C VAL A 57 -17.86 17.53 0.70
N GLN A 58 -18.16 17.93 1.95
CA GLN A 58 -17.26 18.79 2.73
C GLN A 58 -15.92 18.12 3.00
N VAL A 59 -15.93 16.85 3.42
CA VAL A 59 -14.71 16.06 3.64
C VAL A 59 -13.93 15.89 2.34
N ALA A 60 -14.63 15.62 1.21
CA ALA A 60 -14.01 15.39 -0.08
C ALA A 60 -13.28 16.61 -0.64
N ARG A 61 -13.72 17.84 -0.32
CA ARG A 61 -13.03 19.09 -0.72
C ARG A 61 -11.61 19.18 -0.15
N GLN A 62 -11.38 18.62 1.03
CA GLN A 62 -10.08 18.64 1.70
C GLN A 62 -9.32 17.33 1.51
N THR A 63 -10.02 16.22 1.64
CA THR A 63 -9.40 14.88 1.63
C THR A 63 -10.32 13.86 0.93
N PRO A 64 -10.31 13.81 -0.42
CA PRO A 64 -11.20 12.92 -1.19
C PRO A 64 -11.10 11.45 -0.76
N ARG A 65 -9.89 11.00 -0.43
CA ARG A 65 -9.67 9.64 0.03
C ARG A 65 -10.31 9.35 1.40
N ALA A 66 -10.30 10.32 2.32
CA ALA A 66 -10.98 10.18 3.60
C ALA A 66 -12.49 10.05 3.39
N ALA A 67 -13.09 10.91 2.56
CA ALA A 67 -14.50 10.84 2.24
C ALA A 67 -14.93 9.47 1.65
N GLN A 68 -14.08 8.85 0.81
CA GLN A 68 -14.35 7.49 0.32
C GLN A 68 -14.40 6.46 1.46
N LEU A 69 -13.48 6.54 2.42
CA LEU A 69 -13.43 5.64 3.57
C LEU A 69 -14.60 5.87 4.53
N ASP A 70 -14.96 7.13 4.75
CA ASP A 70 -16.10 7.52 5.56
C ASP A 70 -17.41 7.03 4.95
N ARG A 71 -17.56 7.15 3.62
CA ARG A 71 -18.69 6.55 2.89
C ARG A 71 -18.77 5.04 3.08
N VAL A 72 -17.64 4.33 2.99
CA VAL A 72 -17.62 2.86 3.20
C VAL A 72 -18.10 2.50 4.60
N MET A 73 -17.67 3.24 5.61
CA MET A 73 -18.12 3.06 7.00
C MET A 73 -19.61 3.31 7.13
N LEU A 74 -20.11 4.45 6.62
CA LEU A 74 -21.53 4.79 6.65
C LEU A 74 -22.36 3.72 5.96
N SER A 75 -22.02 3.35 4.72
CA SER A 75 -22.78 2.36 3.96
C SER A 75 -22.89 1.02 4.69
N ARG A 76 -21.79 0.56 5.30
CA ARG A 76 -21.77 -0.71 6.03
C ARG A 76 -22.58 -0.64 7.32
N SER A 77 -22.41 0.41 8.11
CA SER A 77 -23.10 0.55 9.40
C SER A 77 -24.60 0.75 9.21
N LEU A 78 -25.01 1.58 8.25
CA LEU A 78 -26.42 1.88 7.99
C LEU A 78 -27.13 0.73 7.28
N HIS A 79 -26.43 -0.05 6.45
CA HIS A 79 -26.98 -1.30 5.92
C HIS A 79 -27.35 -2.30 7.03
N VAL A 80 -26.50 -2.40 8.07
CA VAL A 80 -26.83 -3.22 9.25
C VAL A 80 -28.00 -2.63 10.02
N ALA A 81 -28.01 -1.30 10.23
CA ALA A 81 -29.15 -0.62 10.89
C ALA A 81 -30.48 -0.87 10.19
N GLY A 82 -30.49 -0.79 8.86
CA GLY A 82 -31.67 -1.09 8.04
C GLY A 82 -32.16 -2.53 8.20
N LYS A 83 -31.24 -3.51 8.18
CA LYS A 83 -31.60 -4.91 8.44
C LYS A 83 -32.16 -5.17 9.84
N LEU A 84 -31.77 -4.36 10.81
CA LEU A 84 -32.30 -4.42 12.17
C LEU A 84 -33.58 -3.61 12.38
N GLY A 85 -34.09 -2.95 11.33
CA GLY A 85 -35.30 -2.11 11.43
C GLY A 85 -35.09 -0.80 12.18
N LEU A 86 -33.82 -0.36 12.41
CA LEU A 86 -33.51 0.86 13.16
C LEU A 86 -33.60 2.13 12.30
N CYS A 87 -33.55 1.98 10.98
CA CYS A 87 -33.79 3.05 10.00
C CYS A 87 -34.33 2.44 8.69
N SER A 88 -35.04 3.27 7.93
CA SER A 88 -35.61 2.88 6.61
C SER A 88 -34.73 3.30 5.42
N MET A 89 -33.55 3.89 5.69
CA MET A 89 -32.70 4.44 4.65
C MET A 89 -32.04 3.34 3.82
N VAL A 90 -32.23 3.42 2.52
CA VAL A 90 -31.46 2.62 1.54
C VAL A 90 -30.25 3.44 1.08
N ILE A 91 -29.06 2.86 1.26
CA ILE A 91 -27.82 3.46 0.77
C ILE A 91 -27.31 2.63 -0.40
N ASP A 92 -27.36 3.23 -1.57
CA ASP A 92 -26.82 2.70 -2.82
C ASP A 92 -25.86 3.72 -3.50
N GLN A 93 -25.55 3.48 -4.76
CA GLN A 93 -24.67 4.35 -5.53
C GLN A 93 -25.35 5.68 -5.92
N ASP A 94 -26.67 5.67 -6.07
CA ASP A 94 -27.44 6.84 -6.53
C ASP A 94 -27.76 7.76 -5.36
N THR A 95 -28.11 7.21 -4.21
CA THR A 95 -28.44 7.98 -2.99
C THR A 95 -27.21 8.46 -2.24
N LEU A 96 -26.11 7.74 -2.28
CA LEU A 96 -24.84 8.12 -1.66
C LEU A 96 -23.67 7.83 -2.63
N PRO A 97 -23.46 8.68 -3.66
CA PRO A 97 -22.44 8.46 -4.67
C PRO A 97 -21.02 8.44 -4.07
N LYS A 98 -20.18 7.63 -4.69
CA LYS A 98 -18.77 7.53 -4.26
C LYS A 98 -18.04 8.83 -4.57
N PRO A 99 -17.40 9.48 -3.57
CA PRO A 99 -16.58 10.66 -3.81
C PRO A 99 -15.51 10.38 -4.86
N GLN A 100 -15.42 11.26 -5.85
CA GLN A 100 -14.42 11.15 -6.91
C GLN A 100 -13.03 11.37 -6.29
N HIS A 101 -12.13 10.48 -6.60
CA HIS A 101 -10.71 10.59 -6.27
C HIS A 101 -9.93 9.98 -7.43
N VAL A 102 -9.30 10.82 -8.21
CA VAL A 102 -8.33 10.41 -9.21
C VAL A 102 -7.00 10.31 -8.47
N PRO A 103 -6.44 9.10 -8.28
CA PRO A 103 -5.13 8.98 -7.68
C PRO A 103 -4.11 9.72 -8.55
N ASP A 104 -3.26 10.51 -7.93
CA ASP A 104 -2.09 11.05 -8.62
C ASP A 104 -1.27 9.89 -9.19
N LYS A 105 -0.76 10.04 -10.42
CA LYS A 105 0.17 9.06 -10.97
C LYS A 105 1.33 8.92 -9.99
N ALA A 106 1.60 7.69 -9.59
CA ALA A 106 2.72 7.42 -8.69
C ALA A 106 4.01 7.90 -9.37
N LEU A 107 4.71 8.82 -8.73
CA LEU A 107 6.03 9.24 -9.17
C LEU A 107 6.98 8.05 -9.06
N VAL A 108 7.79 7.86 -10.09
CA VAL A 108 8.82 6.82 -10.18
C VAL A 108 10.13 7.45 -10.62
N PHE A 109 11.24 6.85 -10.25
CA PHE A 109 12.54 7.27 -10.75
C PHE A 109 12.83 6.73 -12.15
N THR A 110 13.49 7.52 -12.96
CA THR A 110 14.26 7.02 -14.09
C THR A 110 15.43 6.18 -13.59
N GLN A 111 16.08 5.43 -14.48
CA GLN A 111 17.27 4.64 -14.13
C GLN A 111 18.41 5.50 -13.58
N ALA A 112 18.63 6.70 -14.16
CA ALA A 112 19.66 7.63 -13.69
C ALA A 112 19.33 8.19 -12.30
N GLU A 113 18.07 8.54 -12.03
CA GLU A 113 17.61 9.00 -10.71
C GLU A 113 17.70 7.89 -9.66
N ALA A 114 17.35 6.64 -10.03
CA ALA A 114 17.50 5.49 -9.14
C ALA A 114 18.96 5.26 -8.72
N ARG A 115 19.92 5.43 -9.63
CA ARG A 115 21.36 5.37 -9.31
C ARG A 115 21.75 6.45 -8.31
N ARG A 116 21.42 7.71 -8.58
CA ARG A 116 21.68 8.82 -7.66
C ARG A 116 21.04 8.63 -6.29
N TYR A 117 19.83 8.04 -6.26
CA TYR A 117 19.16 7.70 -5.01
C TYR A 117 19.96 6.68 -4.19
N VAL A 118 20.43 5.59 -4.84
CA VAL A 118 21.23 4.55 -4.18
C VAL A 118 22.51 5.13 -3.59
N GLU A 119 23.22 5.97 -4.33
CA GLU A 119 24.44 6.67 -3.86
C GLU A 119 24.13 7.55 -2.65
N ALA A 120 23.08 8.34 -2.71
CA ALA A 120 22.69 9.27 -1.64
C ALA A 120 22.23 8.56 -0.36
N VAL A 121 21.60 7.39 -0.49
CA VAL A 121 21.10 6.64 0.68
C VAL A 121 22.14 5.70 1.28
N ALA A 122 23.25 5.42 0.58
CA ALA A 122 24.27 4.46 0.98
C ALA A 122 24.89 4.74 2.37
N ILE A 123 24.98 6.02 2.76
CA ILE A 123 25.53 6.46 4.05
C ILE A 123 24.49 6.44 5.19
N ARG A 124 23.26 5.97 4.93
CA ARG A 124 22.17 6.02 5.92
C ARG A 124 21.93 4.66 6.57
N PRO A 125 21.56 4.62 7.87
CA PRO A 125 21.28 3.36 8.59
C PRO A 125 20.24 2.46 7.91
N SER A 126 19.23 3.05 7.26
CA SER A 126 18.17 2.28 6.57
C SER A 126 18.52 1.91 5.12
N TYR A 127 19.76 2.11 4.68
CA TYR A 127 20.20 1.89 3.28
C TYR A 127 19.74 0.55 2.72
N VAL A 128 20.07 -0.54 3.39
CA VAL A 128 19.79 -1.90 2.92
C VAL A 128 18.29 -2.10 2.72
N LEU A 129 17.44 -1.66 3.66
CA LEU A 129 15.99 -1.80 3.54
C LEU A 129 15.41 -0.98 2.38
N LEU A 130 15.92 0.24 2.19
CA LEU A 130 15.51 1.12 1.09
C LEU A 130 15.97 0.58 -0.26
N LEU A 131 17.17 0.01 -0.31
CA LEU A 131 17.68 -0.68 -1.50
C LEU A 131 16.82 -1.90 -1.86
N LEU A 132 16.43 -2.72 -0.88
CA LEU A 132 15.53 -3.85 -1.09
C LEU A 132 14.13 -3.41 -1.55
N CYS A 133 13.62 -2.26 -1.06
CA CYS A 133 12.39 -1.69 -1.59
C CYS A 133 12.51 -1.29 -3.06
N LEU A 134 13.67 -0.77 -3.47
CA LEU A 134 13.93 -0.33 -4.85
C LEU A 134 14.25 -1.50 -5.79
N VAL A 135 15.05 -2.48 -5.38
CA VAL A 135 15.54 -3.57 -6.25
C VAL A 135 14.59 -4.76 -6.23
N CYS A 136 14.11 -5.14 -5.06
CA CYS A 136 13.23 -6.31 -4.86
C CYS A 136 11.74 -5.94 -4.80
N GLY A 137 11.40 -4.67 -4.85
CA GLY A 137 10.02 -4.18 -4.80
C GLY A 137 9.31 -4.48 -3.49
N LEU A 138 10.02 -4.54 -2.36
CA LEU A 138 9.41 -4.81 -1.07
C LEU A 138 8.49 -3.68 -0.63
N ARG A 139 7.38 -4.04 0.03
CA ARG A 139 6.59 -3.05 0.77
C ARG A 139 7.36 -2.61 2.02
N ARG A 140 7.20 -1.35 2.44
CA ARG A 140 7.88 -0.82 3.64
C ARG A 140 7.75 -1.75 4.86
N GLY A 141 6.54 -2.28 5.11
CA GLY A 141 6.31 -3.19 6.23
C GLY A 141 7.00 -4.54 6.07
N GLU A 142 7.12 -5.06 4.86
CA GLU A 142 7.88 -6.26 4.53
C GLU A 142 9.36 -6.04 4.82
N ALA A 143 9.95 -4.97 4.26
CA ALA A 143 11.35 -4.61 4.49
C ALA A 143 11.69 -4.47 5.98
N LEU A 144 10.87 -3.75 6.76
CA LEU A 144 11.03 -3.59 8.21
C LEU A 144 10.84 -4.88 9.00
N GLY A 145 10.16 -5.88 8.44
CA GLY A 145 9.92 -7.18 9.06
C GLY A 145 10.99 -8.22 8.74
N LEU A 146 11.91 -7.95 7.80
CA LEU A 146 12.94 -8.90 7.41
C LEU A 146 13.89 -9.26 8.54
N ARG A 147 14.24 -10.54 8.58
CA ARG A 147 15.22 -11.12 9.48
C ARG A 147 16.37 -11.75 8.70
N TRP A 148 17.50 -11.94 9.35
CA TRP A 148 18.60 -12.70 8.75
C TRP A 148 18.23 -14.12 8.39
N SER A 149 17.32 -14.75 9.15
CA SER A 149 16.79 -16.08 8.87
C SER A 149 15.93 -16.15 7.59
N ASP A 150 15.53 -15.02 7.02
CA ASP A 150 14.77 -14.98 5.78
C ASP A 150 15.67 -15.00 4.53
N ILE A 151 17.01 -15.00 4.73
CA ILE A 151 18.03 -15.00 3.68
C ILE A 151 18.70 -16.37 3.65
N ASP A 152 18.57 -17.06 2.52
CA ASP A 152 19.37 -18.25 2.22
C ASP A 152 20.56 -17.81 1.36
N VAL A 153 21.74 -17.87 1.97
CA VAL A 153 23.00 -17.43 1.34
C VAL A 153 23.41 -18.41 0.24
N GLU A 154 23.24 -19.72 0.46
CA GLU A 154 23.64 -20.76 -0.49
C GLU A 154 22.75 -20.74 -1.74
N ALA A 155 21.44 -20.64 -1.54
CA ALA A 155 20.49 -20.50 -2.64
C ALA A 155 20.42 -19.09 -3.22
N SER A 156 21.09 -18.12 -2.62
CA SER A 156 21.01 -16.69 -2.98
C SER A 156 19.58 -16.17 -3.01
N THR A 157 18.74 -16.57 -2.05
CA THR A 157 17.32 -16.19 -2.03
C THR A 157 16.95 -15.39 -0.79
N LEU A 158 15.94 -14.54 -0.96
CA LEU A 158 15.25 -13.78 0.08
C LEU A 158 13.79 -14.22 0.12
N THR A 159 13.33 -14.74 1.25
CA THR A 159 11.96 -15.19 1.45
C THR A 159 11.17 -14.17 2.28
N ILE A 160 10.06 -13.69 1.75
CA ILE A 160 9.20 -12.70 2.39
C ILE A 160 7.96 -13.40 2.96
N THR A 161 7.88 -13.49 4.29
CA THR A 161 6.80 -14.20 5.02
C THR A 161 6.08 -13.30 6.01
N HIS A 162 6.71 -12.21 6.45
CA HIS A 162 6.22 -11.34 7.50
C HIS A 162 6.27 -9.87 7.12
N GLN A 163 5.61 -9.05 7.90
CA GLN A 163 5.66 -7.60 7.83
C GLN A 163 5.65 -7.01 9.24
N ARG A 164 6.28 -5.87 9.43
CA ARG A 164 6.22 -5.11 10.68
C ARG A 164 5.14 -4.05 10.59
N GLN A 165 4.18 -4.07 11.50
CA GLN A 165 3.04 -3.14 11.53
C GLN A 165 2.87 -2.51 12.92
N ARG A 166 2.36 -1.28 12.95
CA ARG A 166 1.99 -0.62 14.20
C ARG A 166 0.64 -1.14 14.69
N VAL A 167 0.60 -1.67 15.90
CA VAL A 167 -0.58 -2.20 16.56
C VAL A 167 -0.57 -1.71 18.01
N GLY A 168 -1.61 -1.03 18.46
CA GLY A 168 -1.70 -0.54 19.84
C GLY A 168 -0.55 0.35 20.27
N GLY A 169 0.02 1.15 19.34
CA GLY A 169 1.15 2.04 19.65
C GLY A 169 2.54 1.42 19.47
N SER A 170 2.68 0.10 19.46
CA SER A 170 3.93 -0.64 19.28
C SER A 170 4.08 -1.22 17.86
N TYR A 171 5.32 -1.54 17.44
CA TYR A 171 5.59 -2.22 16.19
C TYR A 171 5.68 -3.73 16.42
N GLN A 172 4.83 -4.49 15.74
CA GLN A 172 4.74 -5.94 15.87
C GLN A 172 5.00 -6.62 14.53
N LEU A 173 5.69 -7.77 14.58
CA LEU A 173 5.81 -8.67 13.45
C LEU A 173 4.48 -9.39 13.25
N ARG A 174 3.98 -9.37 12.01
CA ARG A 174 2.69 -9.96 11.64
C ARG A 174 2.85 -10.76 10.35
N PRO A 175 2.07 -11.83 10.15
CA PRO A 175 2.03 -12.51 8.86
C PRO A 175 1.55 -11.57 7.76
N LEU A 176 1.85 -11.92 6.53
CA LEU A 176 1.36 -11.19 5.35
C LEU A 176 -0.15 -11.38 5.20
N LYS A 177 -0.80 -10.39 4.56
CA LYS A 177 -2.26 -10.35 4.42
C LYS A 177 -2.85 -11.39 3.47
N SER A 178 -2.06 -11.91 2.54
CA SER A 178 -2.52 -12.86 1.53
C SER A 178 -1.43 -13.89 1.22
N THR A 179 -1.84 -15.07 0.77
CA THR A 179 -0.92 -16.12 0.32
C THR A 179 -0.04 -15.66 -0.84
N ALA A 180 -0.59 -14.88 -1.77
CA ALA A 180 0.17 -14.32 -2.89
C ALA A 180 1.29 -13.38 -2.48
N ALA A 181 1.24 -12.81 -1.27
CA ALA A 181 2.30 -11.96 -0.76
C ALA A 181 3.52 -12.77 -0.27
N HIS A 182 3.35 -14.04 0.08
CA HIS A 182 4.44 -14.95 0.40
C HIS A 182 5.20 -15.30 -0.87
N ARG A 183 6.49 -14.99 -0.90
CA ARG A 183 7.33 -15.20 -2.09
C ARG A 183 8.79 -15.29 -1.74
N SER A 184 9.56 -16.02 -2.55
CA SER A 184 11.01 -16.04 -2.52
C SER A 184 11.54 -15.36 -3.78
N LEU A 185 12.56 -14.52 -3.61
CA LEU A 185 13.20 -13.77 -4.67
C LEU A 185 14.67 -14.19 -4.78
N LEU A 186 15.11 -14.49 -5.98
CA LEU A 186 16.52 -14.68 -6.26
C LEU A 186 17.22 -13.31 -6.22
N LEU A 187 18.27 -13.19 -5.44
CA LEU A 187 19.03 -11.96 -5.30
C LEU A 187 20.24 -11.95 -6.25
N PRO A 188 20.53 -10.81 -6.90
CA PRO A 188 21.78 -10.64 -7.62
C PRO A 188 23.02 -10.87 -6.71
N PRO A 189 24.11 -11.45 -7.21
CA PRO A 189 25.30 -11.74 -6.42
C PRO A 189 25.87 -10.51 -5.70
N GLU A 190 25.80 -9.34 -6.32
CA GLU A 190 26.25 -8.06 -5.75
C GLU A 190 25.43 -7.65 -4.54
N LEU A 191 24.10 -7.82 -4.61
CA LEU A 191 23.20 -7.51 -3.51
C LEU A 191 23.39 -8.52 -2.37
N MET A 192 23.61 -9.80 -2.68
CA MET A 192 23.90 -10.82 -1.67
C MET A 192 25.23 -10.51 -0.93
N ARG A 193 26.29 -10.17 -1.65
CA ARG A 193 27.58 -9.75 -1.05
C ARG A 193 27.42 -8.53 -0.15
N LEU A 194 26.61 -7.55 -0.56
CA LEU A 194 26.31 -6.36 0.26
C LEU A 194 25.57 -6.75 1.54
N LEU A 195 24.58 -7.64 1.46
CA LEU A 195 23.89 -8.14 2.65
C LEU A 195 24.82 -8.87 3.60
N GLN A 196 25.65 -9.76 3.11
CA GLN A 196 26.64 -10.49 3.92
C GLN A 196 27.62 -9.54 4.62
N ALA A 197 28.09 -8.49 3.94
CA ALA A 197 28.97 -7.49 4.52
C ALA A 197 28.32 -6.66 5.65
N GLN A 198 26.97 -6.57 5.66
CA GLN A 198 26.19 -5.90 6.70
C GLN A 198 25.83 -6.83 7.87
N HIS A 199 26.06 -8.13 7.74
CA HIS A 199 25.74 -9.11 8.77
C HIS A 199 26.67 -8.99 9.97
N ARG A 200 26.25 -8.23 10.97
CA ARG A 200 27.01 -7.98 12.20
C ARG A 200 26.48 -8.70 13.43
N THR A 201 25.23 -9.17 13.40
CA THR A 201 24.59 -9.85 14.53
C THR A 201 23.74 -11.01 14.09
N MET A 202 23.77 -12.09 14.84
CA MET A 202 23.08 -13.37 14.53
C MET A 202 21.60 -13.36 14.89
N THR A 203 21.09 -12.31 15.53
CA THR A 203 19.73 -12.34 16.08
C THR A 203 18.93 -11.11 15.68
N GLY A 204 17.70 -11.36 15.22
CA GLY A 204 16.73 -10.31 15.04
C GLY A 204 16.54 -9.86 13.60
N TYR A 205 16.16 -8.61 13.44
CA TYR A 205 15.86 -8.01 12.16
C TYR A 205 17.11 -7.77 11.31
N LEU A 206 16.94 -7.77 9.99
CA LEU A 206 18.01 -7.45 9.04
C LEU A 206 18.64 -6.07 9.35
N VAL A 207 17.80 -5.09 9.65
CA VAL A 207 18.19 -3.79 10.19
C VAL A 207 17.21 -3.45 11.30
N ASP A 208 17.69 -3.18 12.50
CA ASP A 208 16.84 -2.71 13.59
C ASP A 208 16.61 -1.21 13.46
N THR A 209 15.46 -0.87 12.91
CA THR A 209 15.06 0.52 12.64
C THR A 209 13.56 0.70 12.80
N THR A 210 13.09 1.94 12.74
CA THR A 210 11.68 2.29 12.80
C THR A 210 11.20 2.84 11.45
N PRO A 211 9.88 2.79 11.16
CA PRO A 211 9.33 3.42 9.95
C PRO A 211 9.62 4.92 9.86
N GLU A 212 9.72 5.60 11.00
CA GLU A 212 10.03 7.03 11.09
C GLU A 212 11.48 7.30 10.67
N LEU A 213 12.43 6.51 11.18
CA LEU A 213 13.85 6.64 10.81
C LEU A 213 14.05 6.27 9.33
N MET A 214 13.48 5.15 8.89
CA MET A 214 13.52 4.76 7.48
C MET A 214 12.95 5.86 6.55
N ARG A 215 11.86 6.53 6.97
CA ARG A 215 11.32 7.68 6.25
C ARG A 215 12.26 8.88 6.26
N LYS A 216 12.90 9.18 7.39
CA LYS A 216 13.88 10.26 7.52
C LYS A 216 15.08 10.03 6.59
N ASP A 217 15.60 8.81 6.54
CA ASP A 217 16.72 8.44 5.68
C ASP A 217 16.34 8.54 4.19
N HIS A 218 15.14 8.06 3.83
CA HIS A 218 14.60 8.21 2.49
C HIS A 218 14.47 9.68 2.06
N LEU A 219 13.88 10.53 2.92
CA LEU A 219 13.73 11.96 2.62
C LEU A 219 15.08 12.69 2.55
N PHE A 220 16.07 12.24 3.31
CA PHE A 220 17.44 12.75 3.19
C PHE A 220 17.99 12.48 1.80
N ALA A 221 17.91 11.24 1.30
CA ALA A 221 18.38 10.87 -0.03
C ALA A 221 17.67 11.66 -1.15
N ILE A 222 16.34 11.81 -1.04
CA ILE A 222 15.56 12.63 -1.99
C ILE A 222 16.10 14.07 -2.07
N ARG A 223 16.32 14.70 -0.90
CA ARG A 223 16.74 16.10 -0.84
C ARG A 223 18.19 16.29 -1.27
N SER A 224 19.11 15.45 -0.75
CA SER A 224 20.56 15.58 -1.03
C SER A 224 20.91 15.32 -2.49
N ALA A 225 20.16 14.44 -3.16
CA ALA A 225 20.36 14.14 -4.58
C ALA A 225 19.43 14.94 -5.51
N HIS A 226 18.66 15.92 -4.99
CA HIS A 226 17.71 16.73 -5.77
C HIS A 226 16.79 15.87 -6.65
N LEU A 227 16.15 14.84 -6.05
CA LEU A 227 15.32 13.87 -6.76
C LEU A 227 13.82 14.26 -6.67
N PRO A 228 12.99 13.78 -7.62
CA PRO A 228 11.55 13.86 -7.50
C PRO A 228 11.05 13.28 -6.18
N PRO A 229 9.93 13.78 -5.59
CA PRO A 229 9.44 13.33 -4.29
C PRO A 229 8.73 11.97 -4.37
N VAL A 230 9.43 10.98 -4.89
CA VAL A 230 9.01 9.58 -4.91
C VAL A 230 8.85 9.09 -3.47
N THR A 231 7.78 8.38 -3.15
CA THR A 231 7.57 7.81 -1.82
C THR A 231 8.34 6.49 -1.65
N ILE A 232 8.47 5.97 -0.40
CA ILE A 232 9.03 4.62 -0.19
C ILE A 232 8.22 3.56 -0.96
N HIS A 233 6.90 3.72 -1.06
CA HIS A 233 6.08 2.84 -1.91
C HIS A 233 6.35 3.09 -3.40
N GLY A 234 6.67 4.31 -3.77
CA GLY A 234 7.12 4.67 -5.12
C GLY A 234 8.43 4.01 -5.54
N LEU A 235 9.32 3.62 -4.61
CA LEU A 235 10.50 2.80 -4.93
C LEU A 235 10.09 1.45 -5.53
N ARG A 236 9.06 0.82 -4.97
CA ARG A 236 8.48 -0.41 -5.52
C ARG A 236 7.83 -0.18 -6.90
N HIS A 237 7.17 0.95 -7.09
CA HIS A 237 6.65 1.34 -8.41
C HIS A 237 7.81 1.57 -9.40
N THR A 238 8.91 2.17 -8.95
CA THR A 238 10.13 2.33 -9.75
C THR A 238 10.69 0.98 -10.20
N MET A 239 10.83 0.01 -9.27
CA MET A 239 11.23 -1.36 -9.63
C MET A 239 10.32 -1.96 -10.71
N ALA A 240 9.01 -1.87 -10.51
CA ALA A 240 8.04 -2.41 -11.47
C ALA A 240 8.18 -1.77 -12.85
N THR A 241 8.30 -0.44 -12.89
CA THR A 241 8.47 0.36 -14.10
C THR A 241 9.77 0.04 -14.84
N LEU A 242 10.90 0.01 -14.13
CA LEU A 242 12.19 -0.30 -14.71
C LEU A 242 12.26 -1.75 -15.22
N SER A 243 11.68 -2.70 -14.47
CA SER A 243 11.59 -4.10 -14.91
C SER A 243 10.70 -4.25 -16.14
N ALA A 244 9.56 -3.56 -16.20
CA ALA A 244 8.70 -3.56 -17.38
C ALA A 244 9.42 -2.97 -18.61
N GLY A 245 10.11 -1.85 -18.43
CA GLY A 245 10.92 -1.22 -19.48
C GLY A 245 12.08 -2.08 -19.97
N ALA A 246 12.60 -2.97 -19.13
CA ALA A 246 13.61 -3.98 -19.47
C ALA A 246 13.01 -5.26 -20.09
N GLY A 247 11.70 -5.31 -20.37
CA GLY A 247 11.03 -6.46 -20.99
C GLY A 247 10.71 -7.61 -20.04
N CYS A 248 10.72 -7.39 -18.71
CA CYS A 248 10.35 -8.43 -17.74
C CYS A 248 8.90 -8.89 -17.99
N PRO A 249 8.65 -10.21 -18.15
CA PRO A 249 7.30 -10.72 -18.34
C PRO A 249 6.38 -10.32 -17.19
N MET A 250 5.16 -9.85 -17.53
CA MET A 250 4.20 -9.35 -16.54
C MET A 250 3.88 -10.37 -15.44
N LYS A 251 3.80 -11.66 -15.78
CA LYS A 251 3.54 -12.73 -14.82
C LYS A 251 4.67 -12.88 -13.79
N LEU A 252 5.92 -12.74 -14.25
CA LEU A 252 7.08 -12.77 -13.37
C LEU A 252 7.10 -11.55 -12.47
N LEU A 253 6.81 -10.36 -13.00
CA LEU A 253 6.71 -9.13 -12.25
C LEU A 253 5.58 -9.20 -11.20
N GLN A 254 4.41 -9.74 -11.56
CA GLN A 254 3.30 -9.97 -10.64
C GLN A 254 3.73 -10.86 -9.45
N SER A 255 4.42 -11.96 -9.74
CA SER A 255 4.91 -12.89 -8.72
C SER A 255 5.97 -12.24 -7.84
N ALA A 256 6.94 -11.54 -8.41
CA ALA A 256 8.00 -10.83 -7.68
C ALA A 256 7.42 -9.75 -6.76
N LEU A 257 6.38 -9.06 -7.18
CA LEU A 257 5.69 -8.05 -6.37
C LEU A 257 4.72 -8.68 -5.34
N GLY A 258 4.29 -9.92 -5.51
CA GLY A 258 3.27 -10.53 -4.63
C GLY A 258 1.93 -9.79 -4.73
N HIS A 259 1.47 -9.51 -5.95
CA HIS A 259 0.16 -8.93 -6.23
C HIS A 259 -0.89 -10.02 -6.34
N SER A 260 -1.96 -9.91 -5.56
CA SER A 260 -3.07 -10.87 -5.57
C SER A 260 -3.92 -10.81 -6.84
N THR A 261 -3.90 -9.70 -7.57
CA THR A 261 -4.65 -9.52 -8.81
C THR A 261 -3.74 -9.06 -9.94
N TYR A 262 -4.05 -9.51 -11.15
CA TYR A 262 -3.37 -9.11 -12.39
C TYR A 262 -3.51 -7.60 -12.64
N GLN A 263 -4.69 -7.03 -12.36
CA GLN A 263 -4.98 -5.61 -12.58
C GLN A 263 -3.98 -4.68 -11.89
N LEU A 264 -3.58 -5.00 -10.66
CA LEU A 264 -2.60 -4.18 -9.92
C LEU A 264 -1.22 -4.11 -10.60
N THR A 265 -0.86 -5.15 -11.36
CA THR A 265 0.39 -5.15 -12.13
C THR A 265 0.17 -4.53 -13.50
N ALA A 266 -0.98 -4.79 -14.12
CA ALA A 266 -1.34 -4.25 -15.44
C ALA A 266 -1.38 -2.72 -15.44
N ASP A 267 -1.93 -2.10 -14.41
CA ASP A 267 -2.01 -0.64 -14.28
C ASP A 267 -0.60 0.01 -14.22
N LEU A 268 0.36 -0.67 -13.58
CA LEU A 268 1.76 -0.23 -13.56
C LEU A 268 2.46 -0.47 -14.90
N TYR A 269 2.12 -1.57 -15.57
CA TYR A 269 2.71 -1.97 -16.83
C TYR A 269 2.22 -1.12 -18.00
N ALA A 270 0.93 -0.78 -18.01
CA ALA A 270 0.28 -0.01 -19.09
C ALA A 270 0.90 1.38 -19.32
N ALA A 271 1.47 1.98 -18.28
CA ALA A 271 2.14 3.27 -18.37
C ALA A 271 3.44 3.24 -19.21
N HIS A 272 3.98 2.04 -19.51
CA HIS A 272 5.28 1.83 -20.17
C HIS A 272 5.21 0.85 -21.36
N LEU A 273 4.02 0.39 -21.71
CA LEU A 273 3.83 -0.38 -22.94
C LEU A 273 4.10 0.52 -24.15
N LEU A 274 4.75 -0.06 -25.15
CA LEU A 274 4.75 0.50 -26.50
C LEU A 274 3.30 0.73 -26.94
N PRO A 275 3.04 1.80 -27.70
CA PRO A 275 1.67 2.07 -28.18
C PRO A 275 1.15 0.83 -28.93
N PRO A 276 -0.18 0.56 -28.89
CA PRO A 276 -0.78 -0.58 -29.59
C PRO A 276 -0.39 -0.66 -31.08
N SER A 277 -0.10 0.48 -31.69
CA SER A 277 0.43 0.61 -33.05
C SER A 277 1.79 -0.05 -33.26
N ALA A 278 2.57 -0.30 -32.21
CA ALA A 278 3.86 -0.98 -32.31
C ALA A 278 3.74 -2.53 -32.35
N ALA A 279 2.59 -3.09 -31.98
CA ALA A 279 2.40 -4.53 -31.92
C ALA A 279 2.65 -5.25 -33.27
N PRO A 280 2.17 -4.75 -34.45
CA PRO A 280 2.47 -5.37 -35.72
C PRO A 280 3.98 -5.36 -36.04
N ALA A 281 4.70 -4.30 -35.69
CA ALA A 281 6.13 -4.21 -35.93
C ALA A 281 6.93 -5.23 -35.11
N LEU A 282 6.52 -5.47 -33.86
CA LEU A 282 7.13 -6.49 -32.99
C LEU A 282 6.92 -7.91 -33.56
N VAL A 283 5.71 -8.20 -34.05
CA VAL A 283 5.42 -9.49 -34.70
C VAL A 283 6.26 -9.64 -35.96
N TRP A 284 6.34 -8.59 -36.79
CA TRP A 284 7.12 -8.60 -38.01
C TRP A 284 8.62 -8.82 -37.74
N GLN A 285 9.19 -8.14 -36.74
CA GLN A 285 10.58 -8.36 -36.35
C GLN A 285 10.84 -9.79 -35.87
N GLY A 286 9.90 -10.42 -35.18
CA GLY A 286 9.99 -11.83 -34.80
C GLY A 286 9.88 -12.81 -35.96
N LEU A 287 9.23 -12.43 -37.06
CA LEU A 287 9.08 -13.24 -38.25
C LEU A 287 10.23 -13.03 -39.28
N ALA A 288 10.89 -11.89 -39.23
CA ALA A 288 12.00 -11.54 -40.16
C ALA A 288 13.32 -12.28 -39.84
N VAL A 289 13.30 -13.27 -38.97
CA VAL A 289 14.44 -14.17 -38.66
C VAL A 289 14.37 -15.48 -39.48
N ILE A 290 13.51 -15.54 -40.50
CA ILE A 290 13.44 -16.67 -41.43
C ILE A 290 14.13 -16.28 -42.75
#